data_d8a53cf1846cdec446adf39243285f1b
#
_entry.id   d8a53cf1846cdec446adf39243285f1b
#
_cell.length_a   1.000
_cell.length_b   1.000
_cell.length_c   1.000
_cell.angle_alpha   90.00
_cell.angle_beta   90.00
_cell.angle_gamma   90.00
#
_symmetry.space_group_name_H-M   'P 1'
#
loop_
_entity.id
_entity.type
_entity.pdbx_description
1 polymer ?
#
loop_
_entity_poly.entity_id
_entity_poly.type
_entity_poly.pdbx_seq_one_letter_code
_entity_poly.pdbx_strand_id
1 'polypeptide(L)'
;MRRYTFQLLLIPMLSLFWLTASCTHRDVHFRIGVSQCSDDEWRHQMNNEMLREALFYDGVEVDIRTVKDDNAQQIEDIRHFIQEGVDLLVVAPNEAAPITPVVEEAFDRGIPVKVFARKILSDKYPAY
;
A
#
# COMPACT_ATOMS: atom_id res chain seq x y z
N MET A 1 -17.60 -59.70 11.64
CA MET A 1 -18.42 -58.50 11.46
C MET A 1 -17.94 -57.27 12.25
N ARG A 2 -16.68 -57.23 12.72
CA ARG A 2 -16.19 -56.14 13.61
C ARG A 2 -15.15 -55.20 12.96
N ARG A 3 -14.86 -55.42 11.68
CA ARG A 3 -13.81 -54.65 10.96
C ARG A 3 -14.33 -53.50 10.11
N TYR A 4 -15.59 -53.49 9.74
CA TYR A 4 -16.16 -52.46 8.86
C TYR A 4 -16.69 -51.22 9.60
N THR A 5 -16.95 -51.30 10.89
CA THR A 5 -17.43 -50.17 11.69
C THR A 5 -16.34 -49.14 11.97
N PHE A 6 -15.06 -49.56 11.94
CA PHE A 6 -13.94 -48.63 12.20
C PHE A 6 -13.58 -47.80 10.96
N GLN A 7 -13.81 -48.36 9.75
CA GLN A 7 -13.56 -47.63 8.49
C GLN A 7 -14.63 -46.59 8.17
N LEU A 8 -15.86 -46.81 8.61
CA LEU A 8 -16.97 -45.86 8.38
C LEU A 8 -16.91 -44.60 9.22
N LEU A 9 -16.16 -44.61 10.33
CA LEU A 9 -15.98 -43.45 11.20
C LEU A 9 -14.80 -42.56 10.81
N LEU A 10 -13.84 -43.07 10.01
CA LEU A 10 -12.69 -42.31 9.55
C LEU A 10 -13.02 -41.37 8.37
N ILE A 11 -13.98 -41.70 7.54
CA ILE A 11 -14.34 -40.90 6.37
C ILE A 11 -14.96 -39.54 6.74
N PRO A 12 -15.89 -39.42 7.69
CA PRO A 12 -16.48 -38.12 8.05
C PRO A 12 -15.46 -37.23 8.83
N MET A 13 -14.46 -37.83 9.49
CA MET A 13 -13.44 -37.05 10.23
C MET A 13 -12.40 -36.42 9.27
N LEU A 14 -12.12 -37.06 8.15
CA LEU A 14 -11.21 -36.53 7.12
C LEU A 14 -11.87 -35.42 6.29
N SER A 15 -13.21 -35.47 6.10
CA SER A 15 -13.94 -34.43 5.36
C SER A 15 -14.10 -33.13 6.16
N LEU A 16 -14.07 -33.19 7.49
CA LEU A 16 -14.18 -32.02 8.37
C LEU A 16 -12.90 -31.17 8.37
N PHE A 17 -11.75 -31.76 8.02
CA PHE A 17 -10.45 -31.06 7.99
C PHE A 17 -10.27 -30.14 6.77
N TRP A 18 -11.08 -30.30 5.73
CA TRP A 18 -11.01 -29.49 4.50
C TRP A 18 -11.83 -28.20 4.56
N LEU A 19 -12.62 -28.00 5.61
CA LEU A 19 -13.51 -26.83 5.74
C LEU A 19 -12.87 -25.63 6.44
N THR A 20 -11.63 -25.72 6.93
CA THR A 20 -10.99 -24.64 7.72
C THR A 20 -9.99 -23.79 6.96
N ALA A 21 -9.76 -24.04 5.67
CA ALA A 21 -8.89 -23.21 4.85
C ALA A 21 -9.68 -22.12 4.10
N SER A 22 -10.56 -21.40 4.80
CA SER A 22 -11.09 -20.15 4.28
C SER A 22 -10.03 -19.07 4.55
N CYS A 23 -9.03 -18.97 3.68
CA CYS A 23 -8.26 -17.74 3.55
C CYS A 23 -9.25 -16.64 3.20
N THR A 24 -9.53 -15.76 4.15
CA THR A 24 -10.22 -14.51 3.88
C THR A 24 -9.26 -13.66 3.04
N HIS A 25 -9.29 -13.87 1.73
CA HIS A 25 -8.63 -12.97 0.80
C HIS A 25 -9.42 -11.66 0.87
N ARG A 26 -8.79 -10.63 1.42
CA ARG A 26 -9.38 -9.29 1.42
C ARG A 26 -9.24 -8.79 -0.02
N ASP A 27 -10.35 -8.64 -0.73
CA ASP A 27 -10.34 -8.04 -2.06
C ASP A 27 -9.92 -6.56 -1.91
N VAL A 28 -8.71 -6.25 -2.37
CA VAL A 28 -8.20 -4.87 -2.39
C VAL A 28 -8.76 -4.19 -3.64
N HIS A 29 -9.53 -3.15 -3.44
CA HIS A 29 -10.17 -2.38 -4.51
C HIS A 29 -9.52 -1.02 -4.75
N PHE A 30 -8.75 -0.52 -3.78
CA PHE A 30 -8.11 0.79 -3.85
C PHE A 30 -6.76 0.77 -3.12
N ARG A 31 -5.68 1.02 -3.86
CA ARG A 31 -4.31 1.01 -3.34
C ARG A 31 -3.74 2.41 -3.27
N ILE A 32 -3.24 2.80 -2.11
CA ILE A 32 -2.61 4.08 -1.85
C ILE A 32 -1.12 3.86 -1.61
N GLY A 33 -0.27 4.41 -2.49
CA GLY A 33 1.16 4.48 -2.27
C GLY A 33 1.53 5.76 -1.54
N VAL A 34 2.32 5.67 -0.47
CA VAL A 34 2.78 6.83 0.31
C VAL A 34 4.30 6.86 0.34
N SER A 35 4.89 7.93 -0.17
CA SER A 35 6.34 8.16 -0.18
C SER A 35 6.72 9.25 0.81
N GLN A 36 7.44 8.87 1.88
CA GLN A 36 7.88 9.74 2.97
C GLN A 36 9.36 10.09 2.85
N CYS A 37 9.71 11.36 3.09
CA CYS A 37 11.08 11.87 2.96
C CYS A 37 11.93 11.74 4.21
N SER A 38 11.38 11.38 5.35
CA SER A 38 12.08 11.27 6.62
C SER A 38 11.50 10.20 7.52
N ASP A 39 12.32 9.72 8.45
CA ASP A 39 12.03 8.67 9.41
C ASP A 39 12.10 9.22 10.83
N ASP A 40 11.31 10.24 11.10
CA ASP A 40 11.20 10.89 12.40
C ASP A 40 9.89 10.52 13.13
N GLU A 41 9.83 10.83 14.43
CA GLU A 41 8.71 10.49 15.29
C GLU A 41 7.36 11.06 14.77
N TRP A 42 7.40 12.26 14.22
CA TRP A 42 6.20 12.87 13.66
C TRP A 42 5.68 12.10 12.43
N ARG A 43 6.61 11.62 11.57
CA ARG A 43 6.27 10.78 10.41
C ARG A 43 5.73 9.42 10.83
N HIS A 44 6.34 8.81 11.85
CA HIS A 44 5.83 7.56 12.39
C HIS A 44 4.41 7.72 12.91
N GLN A 45 4.12 8.78 13.65
CA GLN A 45 2.77 9.06 14.14
C GLN A 45 1.78 9.23 12.98
N MET A 46 2.14 10.00 11.96
CA MET A 46 1.29 10.21 10.77
C MET A 46 1.04 8.91 10.00
N ASN A 47 2.09 8.09 9.80
CA ASN A 47 1.97 6.80 9.13
C ASN A 47 1.02 5.87 9.91
N ASN A 48 1.14 5.82 11.22
CA ASN A 48 0.26 5.02 12.07
C ASN A 48 -1.20 5.50 11.98
N GLU A 49 -1.45 6.80 11.93
CA GLU A 49 -2.80 7.34 11.76
C GLU A 49 -3.38 6.98 10.38
N MET A 50 -2.59 7.09 9.30
CA MET A 50 -3.04 6.68 7.96
C MET A 50 -3.39 5.19 7.90
N LEU A 51 -2.53 4.32 8.46
CA LEU A 51 -2.78 2.89 8.51
C LEU A 51 -4.01 2.54 9.35
N ARG A 52 -4.18 3.22 10.49
CA ARG A 52 -5.34 3.04 11.36
C ARG A 52 -6.63 3.49 10.68
N GLU A 53 -6.62 4.64 10.01
CA GLU A 53 -7.77 5.14 9.28
C GLU A 53 -8.17 4.19 8.14
N ALA A 54 -7.21 3.63 7.42
CA ALA A 54 -7.49 2.67 6.35
C ALA A 54 -8.26 1.43 6.81
N LEU A 55 -8.17 1.05 8.11
CA LEU A 55 -8.92 -0.08 8.65
C LEU A 55 -10.44 0.13 8.67
N PHE A 56 -10.91 1.36 8.59
CA PHE A 56 -12.34 1.68 8.54
C PHE A 56 -12.95 1.57 7.14
N TYR A 57 -12.11 1.34 6.11
CA TYR A 57 -12.56 1.26 4.72
C TYR A 57 -12.25 -0.13 4.16
N ASP A 58 -13.28 -0.88 3.82
CA ASP A 58 -13.12 -2.20 3.21
C ASP A 58 -12.49 -2.07 1.82
N GLY A 59 -11.45 -2.89 1.56
CA GLY A 59 -10.77 -2.93 0.28
C GLY A 59 -9.75 -1.80 0.05
N VAL A 60 -9.46 -0.94 1.04
CA VAL A 60 -8.38 0.05 0.98
C VAL A 60 -7.09 -0.55 1.53
N GLU A 61 -6.01 -0.43 0.77
CA GLU A 61 -4.65 -0.79 1.17
C GLU A 61 -3.75 0.44 1.11
N VAL A 62 -2.93 0.64 2.13
CA VAL A 62 -1.93 1.71 2.19
C VAL A 62 -0.54 1.09 2.29
N ASP A 63 0.29 1.29 1.27
CA ASP A 63 1.71 0.93 1.28
C ASP A 63 2.56 2.20 1.50
N ILE A 64 3.35 2.20 2.58
CA ILE A 64 4.16 3.35 2.99
C ILE A 64 5.63 3.02 2.86
N ARG A 65 6.35 3.80 2.05
CA ARG A 65 7.80 3.75 1.91
C ARG A 65 8.42 5.00 2.48
N THR A 66 9.38 4.82 3.35
CA THR A 66 10.07 5.91 4.05
C THR A 66 11.55 5.89 3.72
N VAL A 67 12.07 7.03 3.29
CA VAL A 67 13.50 7.25 3.10
C VAL A 67 14.03 8.21 4.17
N LYS A 68 15.34 8.23 4.33
CA LYS A 68 16.00 9.17 5.24
C LYS A 68 16.93 10.08 4.44
N ASP A 69 16.39 11.23 4.03
CA ASP A 69 17.10 12.26 3.27
C ASP A 69 17.80 11.71 1.99
N ASP A 70 17.17 10.74 1.31
CA ASP A 70 17.70 10.10 0.10
C ASP A 70 16.76 10.31 -1.08
N ASN A 71 17.11 11.27 -1.96
CA ASN A 71 16.34 11.56 -3.16
C ASN A 71 16.34 10.39 -4.17
N ALA A 72 17.46 9.68 -4.30
CA ALA A 72 17.57 8.58 -5.27
C ALA A 72 16.67 7.42 -4.87
N GLN A 73 16.69 7.02 -3.60
CA GLN A 73 15.81 5.98 -3.09
C GLN A 73 14.35 6.42 -3.16
N GLN A 74 14.04 7.69 -2.84
CA GLN A 74 12.66 8.19 -2.95
C GLN A 74 12.13 8.13 -4.38
N ILE A 75 12.95 8.45 -5.38
CA ILE A 75 12.60 8.34 -6.80
C ILE A 75 12.29 6.89 -7.17
N GLU A 76 13.10 5.93 -6.72
CA GLU A 76 12.88 4.51 -6.99
C GLU A 76 11.59 3.99 -6.32
N ASP A 77 11.31 4.41 -5.09
CA ASP A 77 10.07 4.06 -4.39
C ASP A 77 8.83 4.61 -5.09
N ILE A 78 8.88 5.86 -5.58
CA ILE A 78 7.78 6.45 -6.37
C ILE A 78 7.60 5.70 -7.69
N ARG A 79 8.69 5.35 -8.40
CA ARG A 79 8.61 4.57 -9.64
C ARG A 79 8.03 3.18 -9.39
N HIS A 80 8.33 2.56 -8.27
CA HIS A 80 7.74 1.30 -7.89
C HIS A 80 6.21 1.42 -7.76
N PHE A 81 5.70 2.44 -7.08
CA PHE A 81 4.26 2.70 -7.00
C PHE A 81 3.63 2.95 -8.37
N ILE A 82 4.34 3.67 -9.25
CA ILE A 82 3.90 3.88 -10.64
C ILE A 82 3.79 2.56 -11.40
N GLN A 83 4.77 1.66 -11.25
CA GLN A 83 4.80 0.35 -11.92
C GLN A 83 3.71 -0.58 -11.39
N GLU A 84 3.43 -0.54 -10.11
CA GLU A 84 2.34 -1.30 -9.49
C GLU A 84 0.95 -0.75 -9.83
N GLY A 85 0.87 0.47 -10.35
CA GLY A 85 -0.39 1.09 -10.74
C GLY A 85 -1.27 1.39 -9.53
N VAL A 86 -0.73 2.08 -8.52
CA VAL A 86 -1.53 2.51 -7.37
C VAL A 86 -2.64 3.48 -7.79
N ASP A 87 -3.76 3.46 -7.09
CA ASP A 87 -4.92 4.31 -7.39
C ASP A 87 -4.76 5.75 -6.88
N LEU A 88 -3.89 5.95 -5.92
CA LEU A 88 -3.50 7.26 -5.39
C LEU A 88 -2.04 7.21 -4.93
N LEU A 89 -1.28 8.22 -5.30
CA LEU A 89 0.09 8.43 -4.80
C LEU A 89 0.12 9.66 -3.89
N VAL A 90 0.61 9.48 -2.65
CA VAL A 90 0.81 10.54 -1.66
C VAL A 90 2.31 10.75 -1.46
N VAL A 91 2.81 11.95 -1.69
CA VAL A 91 4.25 12.23 -1.66
C VAL A 91 4.59 13.36 -0.70
N ALA A 92 5.49 13.10 0.23
CA ALA A 92 6.22 14.12 0.98
C ALA A 92 7.62 14.25 0.38
N PRO A 93 7.89 15.22 -0.50
CA PRO A 93 9.16 15.30 -1.20
C PRO A 93 10.31 15.60 -0.24
N ASN A 94 11.44 14.90 -0.39
CA ASN A 94 12.66 15.28 0.33
C ASN A 94 13.18 16.62 -0.18
N GLU A 95 13.39 16.73 -1.50
CA GLU A 95 13.72 17.99 -2.16
C GLU A 95 12.84 18.22 -3.38
N ALA A 96 12.43 19.47 -3.61
CA ALA A 96 11.52 19.80 -4.70
C ALA A 96 12.08 19.44 -6.07
N ALA A 97 13.29 19.90 -6.39
CA ALA A 97 13.87 19.78 -7.73
C ALA A 97 14.06 18.32 -8.19
N PRO A 98 14.71 17.42 -7.42
CA PRO A 98 14.93 16.04 -7.87
C PRO A 98 13.65 15.19 -7.89
N ILE A 99 12.66 15.51 -7.03
CA ILE A 99 11.44 14.70 -6.93
C ILE A 99 10.36 15.13 -7.94
N THR A 100 10.38 16.38 -8.41
CA THR A 100 9.39 16.88 -9.38
C THR A 100 9.24 15.99 -10.61
N PRO A 101 10.31 15.56 -11.33
CA PRO A 101 10.16 14.79 -12.56
C PRO A 101 9.44 13.46 -12.39
N VAL A 102 9.73 12.72 -11.30
CA VAL A 102 9.08 11.42 -11.06
C VAL A 102 7.62 11.56 -10.62
N VAL A 103 7.28 12.65 -9.95
CA VAL A 103 5.89 12.97 -9.61
C VAL A 103 5.10 13.35 -10.87
N GLU A 104 5.70 14.11 -11.79
CA GLU A 104 5.10 14.40 -13.10
C GLU A 104 4.92 13.14 -13.94
N GLU A 105 5.86 12.18 -13.86
CA GLU A 105 5.74 10.88 -14.50
C GLU A 105 4.49 10.13 -13.99
N ALA A 106 4.25 10.11 -12.69
CA ALA A 106 3.05 9.50 -12.12
C ALA A 106 1.76 10.15 -12.64
N PHE A 107 1.73 11.48 -12.66
CA PHE A 107 0.61 12.25 -13.16
C PHE A 107 0.34 11.99 -14.66
N ASP A 108 1.39 11.99 -15.50
CA ASP A 108 1.27 11.73 -16.93
C ASP A 108 0.79 10.30 -17.23
N ARG A 109 0.97 9.36 -16.31
CA ARG A 109 0.40 8.00 -16.38
C ARG A 109 -1.03 7.89 -15.82
N GLY A 110 -1.62 9.02 -15.44
CA GLY A 110 -3.00 9.09 -14.94
C GLY A 110 -3.17 8.68 -13.48
N ILE A 111 -2.10 8.56 -12.71
CA ILE A 111 -2.17 8.31 -11.27
C ILE A 111 -2.44 9.63 -10.57
N PRO A 112 -3.56 9.78 -9.83
CA PRO A 112 -3.79 10.93 -8.98
C PRO A 112 -2.67 11.07 -7.93
N VAL A 113 -2.11 12.27 -7.79
CA VAL A 113 -1.04 12.50 -6.81
C VAL A 113 -1.41 13.59 -5.84
N LYS A 114 -1.18 13.37 -4.55
CA LYS A 114 -1.27 14.37 -3.48
C LYS A 114 0.12 14.65 -2.94
N VAL A 115 0.56 15.90 -3.05
CA VAL A 115 1.81 16.36 -2.44
C VAL A 115 1.51 17.05 -1.12
N PHE A 116 2.31 16.82 -0.09
CA PHE A 116 2.16 17.47 1.21
C PHE A 116 3.51 17.76 1.86
N ALA A 117 3.50 18.54 2.92
CA ALA A 117 4.65 19.03 3.69
C ALA A 117 5.57 19.98 2.91
N ARG A 118 6.00 19.67 1.71
CA ARG A 118 6.82 20.52 0.83
C ARG A 118 6.22 20.56 -0.57
N LYS A 119 6.40 21.68 -1.26
CA LYS A 119 5.97 21.84 -2.65
C LYS A 119 6.95 21.19 -3.61
N ILE A 120 6.49 20.82 -4.79
CA ILE A 120 7.30 20.47 -5.96
C ILE A 120 7.33 21.64 -6.93
N LEU A 121 8.21 21.58 -7.93
CA LEU A 121 8.37 22.61 -8.97
C LEU A 121 7.57 22.26 -10.22
N SER A 122 6.26 22.10 -10.10
CA SER A 122 5.39 21.75 -11.21
C SER A 122 4.11 22.57 -11.22
N ASP A 123 3.74 23.04 -12.40
CA ASP A 123 2.46 23.72 -12.65
C ASP A 123 1.32 22.73 -13.02
N LYS A 124 1.63 21.44 -13.17
CA LYS A 124 0.67 20.38 -13.48
C LYS A 124 -0.24 20.01 -12.29
N TYR A 125 0.03 20.60 -11.14
CA TYR A 125 -0.56 20.23 -9.87
C TYR A 125 -1.67 21.17 -9.42
N PRO A 126 -2.94 20.72 -9.30
CA PRO A 126 -4.01 21.57 -8.82
C PRO A 126 -4.19 21.59 -7.29
N ALA A 127 -3.45 20.76 -6.51
CA ALA A 127 -3.74 20.63 -5.08
C ALA A 127 -2.48 20.43 -4.20
N TYR A 128 -2.38 21.29 -3.21
CA TYR A 128 -1.48 21.14 -2.06
C TYR A 128 -2.29 20.74 -0.82
#